data_b85cbe77c5d4574b864e0e81c65d33a2
#
_entry.id   b85cbe77c5d4574b864e0e81c65d33a2
#
_cell.length_a   1.000
_cell.length_b   1.000
_cell.length_c   1.000
_cell.angle_alpha   90.00
_cell.angle_beta   90.00
_cell.angle_gamma   90.00
#
_symmetry.space_group_name_H-M   'P 1'
#
loop_
_entity.id
_entity.type
_entity.pdbx_description
1 polymer ?
#
loop_
_entity_poly.entity_id
_entity_poly.type
_entity_poly.pdbx_seq_one_letter_code
_entity_poly.pdbx_strand_id
1 'polypeptide(L)' 'MVMKNDVLLCYFKSKLYEYCKENDYFYDSIDNIISIKRNDRCLRYEIKYDLFINLEHVERALIKIKKDIERGLK' A
#
# COMPACT_ATOMS: atom_id res chain seq x y z
N MET A 1 23.86 -3.99 -1.66
CA MET A 1 23.14 -2.84 -2.15
C MET A 1 21.66 -3.11 -2.25
N VAL A 2 20.87 -2.35 -1.57
CA VAL A 2 19.45 -2.66 -1.42
C VAL A 2 18.55 -1.85 -2.35
N MET A 3 19.08 -1.48 -3.48
CA MET A 3 18.37 -0.58 -4.38
C MET A 3 17.06 -1.16 -4.90
N LYS A 4 17.03 -2.46 -5.18
CA LYS A 4 15.84 -3.10 -5.73
C LYS A 4 14.66 -3.00 -4.77
N ASN A 5 14.90 -3.28 -3.49
CA ASN A 5 13.82 -3.25 -2.52
C ASN A 5 13.27 -1.84 -2.34
N ASP A 6 14.17 -0.85 -2.34
CA ASP A 6 13.75 0.55 -2.22
C ASP A 6 12.90 0.98 -3.41
N VAL A 7 13.31 0.59 -4.62
CA VAL A 7 12.58 0.95 -5.82
C VAL A 7 11.20 0.31 -5.81
N LEU A 8 11.12 -0.98 -5.46
CA LEU A 8 9.86 -1.68 -5.42
C LEU A 8 8.93 -1.11 -4.34
N LEU A 9 9.49 -0.73 -3.21
CA LEU A 9 8.70 -0.12 -2.14
C LEU A 9 8.15 1.23 -2.57
N CYS A 10 8.96 2.05 -3.23
CA CYS A 10 8.51 3.33 -3.74
C CYS A 10 7.40 3.15 -4.78
N TYR A 11 7.55 2.19 -5.66
CA TYR A 11 6.54 1.89 -6.66
C TYR A 11 5.23 1.48 -5.98
N PHE A 12 5.31 0.59 -5.00
CA PHE A 12 4.15 0.13 -4.26
C PHE A 12 3.43 1.30 -3.60
N LYS A 13 4.16 2.14 -2.88
CA LYS A 13 3.58 3.27 -2.17
C LYS A 13 2.96 4.28 -3.14
N SER A 14 3.63 4.55 -4.25
CA SER A 14 3.11 5.49 -5.25
C SER A 14 1.79 5.01 -5.84
N LYS A 15 1.71 3.73 -6.19
CA LYS A 15 0.50 3.18 -6.78
C LYS A 15 -0.65 3.18 -5.78
N LEU A 16 -0.35 2.83 -4.53
CA LEU A 16 -1.38 2.83 -3.50
C LEU A 16 -1.85 4.24 -3.20
N TYR A 17 -0.93 5.20 -3.16
CA TYR A 17 -1.28 6.60 -2.94
C TYR A 17 -2.20 7.11 -4.05
N GLU A 18 -1.88 6.82 -5.31
CA GLU A 18 -2.70 7.23 -6.44
C GLU A 18 -4.11 6.66 -6.35
N TYR A 19 -4.20 5.37 -6.01
CA TYR A 19 -5.49 4.72 -5.86
C TYR A 19 -6.32 5.37 -4.76
N CYS A 20 -5.72 5.67 -3.63
CA CYS A 20 -6.42 6.29 -2.52
C CYS A 20 -6.88 7.69 -2.88
N LYS A 21 -6.02 8.44 -3.57
CA LYS A 21 -6.36 9.81 -3.97
C LYS A 21 -7.53 9.81 -4.95
N GLU A 22 -7.54 8.88 -5.89
CA GLU A 22 -8.60 8.81 -6.89
C GLU A 22 -9.95 8.41 -6.30
N ASN A 23 -9.92 7.72 -5.16
CA ASN A 23 -11.14 7.19 -4.53
C ASN A 23 -11.49 7.88 -3.22
N ASP A 24 -10.84 9.00 -2.93
CA ASP A 24 -11.11 9.81 -1.74
C ASP A 24 -10.83 9.08 -0.43
N TYR A 25 -9.82 8.23 -0.41
CA TYR A 25 -9.32 7.65 0.82
C TYR A 25 -8.13 8.46 1.31
N PHE A 26 -8.01 8.57 2.63
CA PHE A 26 -6.84 9.20 3.24
C PHE A 26 -5.71 8.18 3.32
N TYR A 27 -4.54 8.57 2.85
CA TYR A 27 -3.36 7.70 2.84
C TYR A 27 -2.27 8.32 3.69
N ASP A 28 -1.66 7.52 4.54
CA ASP A 28 -0.52 7.94 5.35
C ASP A 28 0.49 6.81 5.41
N SER A 29 1.76 7.16 5.37
CA SER A 29 2.83 6.19 5.41
C SER A 29 3.94 6.68 6.32
N ILE A 30 4.19 5.93 7.38
CA ILE A 30 5.26 6.22 8.34
C ILE A 30 6.11 4.97 8.46
N ASP A 31 7.40 5.10 8.10
CA ASP A 31 8.33 3.97 8.07
C ASP A 31 7.76 2.87 7.17
N ASN A 32 7.53 1.67 7.74
CA ASN A 32 6.97 0.56 6.97
C ASN A 32 5.50 0.30 7.28
N ILE A 33 4.83 1.28 7.90
CA ILE A 33 3.42 1.15 8.23
C ILE A 33 2.60 2.08 7.34
N ILE A 34 1.59 1.51 6.70
CA ILE A 34 0.69 2.24 5.82
C ILE A 34 -0.69 2.25 6.46
N SER A 35 -1.28 3.43 6.55
CA SER A 35 -2.63 3.59 7.08
C SER A 35 -3.53 4.19 6.01
N ILE A 36 -4.70 3.59 5.82
CA ILE A 36 -5.69 4.06 4.84
C ILE A 36 -6.99 4.25 5.59
N LYS A 37 -7.54 5.45 5.51
CA LYS A 37 -8.70 5.83 6.30
C LYS A 37 -9.81 6.39 5.44
N ARG A 38 -11.03 6.15 5.87
CA ARG A 38 -12.21 6.80 5.30
C ARG A 38 -13.26 6.89 6.40
N ASN A 39 -13.72 8.11 6.66
CA ASN A 39 -14.63 8.40 7.77
C ASN A 39 -13.97 7.97 9.08
N ASP A 40 -14.63 7.09 9.86
CA ASP A 40 -14.08 6.62 11.14
C ASP A 40 -13.47 5.23 11.02
N ARG A 41 -13.25 4.74 9.80
CA ARG A 41 -12.65 3.43 9.57
C ARG A 41 -11.19 3.58 9.15
N CYS A 42 -10.38 2.63 9.56
CA CYS A 42 -8.95 2.66 9.27
C CYS A 42 -8.44 1.26 8.99
N LEU A 43 -7.68 1.12 7.93
CA LEU A 43 -6.92 -0.09 7.64
C LEU A 43 -5.45 0.22 7.80
N ARG A 44 -4.73 -0.68 8.43
CA ARG A 44 -3.32 -0.48 8.71
C ARG A 44 -2.55 -1.72 8.27
N TYR A 45 -1.45 -1.49 7.56
CA TYR A 45 -0.61 -2.56 7.04
C TYR A 45 0.83 -2.33 7.42
N GLU A 46 1.49 -3.38 7.86
CA GLU A 46 2.94 -3.34 8.07
C GLU A 46 3.58 -4.01 6.86
N ILE A 47 4.43 -3.28 6.16
CA ILE A 47 5.07 -3.76 4.94
C ILE A 47 6.44 -4.33 5.29
N LYS A 48 6.67 -5.57 4.93
CA LYS A 48 7.96 -6.21 5.15
C LYS A 48 8.77 -6.12 3.87
N TYR A 49 9.93 -5.50 3.97
CA TYR A 49 10.76 -5.24 2.79
C TYR A 49 11.16 -6.50 2.05
N ASP A 50 11.39 -7.58 2.77
CA ASP A 50 11.83 -8.83 2.17
C ASP A 50 10.74 -9.54 1.39
N LEU A 51 9.50 -9.07 1.46
CA LEU A 51 8.41 -9.62 0.65
C LEU A 51 8.42 -9.08 -0.77
N PHE A 52 9.07 -7.96 -1.01
CA PHE A 52 9.09 -7.33 -2.33
C PHE A 52 10.36 -7.73 -3.07
N ILE A 53 10.37 -8.95 -3.59
CA ILE A 53 11.51 -9.48 -4.33
C ILE A 53 11.45 -9.08 -5.79
N ASN A 54 10.24 -9.00 -6.35
CA ASN A 54 10.05 -8.60 -7.75
C ASN A 54 8.73 -7.86 -7.91
N LEU A 55 8.51 -7.35 -9.11
CA LEU A 55 7.33 -6.53 -9.40
C LEU A 55 6.03 -7.32 -9.23
N GLU A 56 6.04 -8.60 -9.53
CA GLU A 56 4.85 -9.42 -9.40
C GLU A 56 4.37 -9.47 -7.95
N HIS A 57 5.30 -9.56 -7.00
CA HIS A 57 4.95 -9.57 -5.59
C HIS A 57 4.29 -8.26 -5.19
N VAL A 58 4.83 -7.15 -5.70
CA VAL A 58 4.25 -5.83 -5.41
C VAL A 58 2.84 -5.74 -5.95
N GLU A 59 2.62 -6.19 -7.17
CA GLU A 59 1.31 -6.11 -7.79
C GLU A 59 0.28 -6.97 -7.09
N ARG A 60 0.68 -8.14 -6.61
CA ARG A 60 -0.21 -9.00 -5.83
C ARG A 60 -0.61 -8.33 -4.52
N ALA A 61 0.35 -7.69 -3.86
CA ALA A 61 0.06 -6.97 -2.62
C ALA A 61 -0.90 -5.83 -2.87
N LEU A 62 -0.72 -5.08 -3.96
CA LEU A 62 -1.63 -3.99 -4.32
C LEU A 62 -3.04 -4.49 -4.55
N ILE A 63 -3.20 -5.59 -5.27
CA ILE A 63 -4.51 -6.16 -5.54
C ILE A 63 -5.20 -6.55 -4.23
N LYS A 64 -4.46 -7.20 -3.34
CA LYS A 64 -5.03 -7.64 -2.07
C LYS A 64 -5.48 -6.45 -1.22
N ILE A 65 -4.63 -5.42 -1.14
CA ILE A 65 -4.95 -4.25 -0.34
C ILE A 65 -6.14 -3.51 -0.92
N LYS A 66 -6.22 -3.37 -2.24
CA LYS A 66 -7.36 -2.73 -2.87
C LYS A 66 -8.66 -3.47 -2.57
N LYS A 67 -8.63 -4.79 -2.59
CA LYS A 67 -9.82 -5.57 -2.22
C LYS A 67 -10.21 -5.37 -0.77
N ASP A 68 -9.23 -5.31 0.12
CA ASP A 68 -9.49 -5.05 1.53
C ASP A 68 -10.12 -3.68 1.73
N ILE A 69 -9.63 -2.68 1.01
CA ILE A 69 -10.18 -1.33 1.07
C ILE A 69 -11.64 -1.34 0.64
N GLU A 70 -11.94 -2.00 -0.46
CA GLU A 70 -13.31 -2.05 -0.96
C GLU A 70 -14.26 -2.75 0.01
N ARG A 71 -13.76 -3.74 0.75
CA ARG A 71 -14.58 -4.41 1.74
C ARG A 71 -14.72 -3.63 3.03
N GLY A 72 -13.62 -3.01 3.46
CA GLY A 72 -13.54 -2.43 4.80
C GLY A 72 -13.86 -0.96 4.89
N LEU A 73 -13.58 -0.20 3.84
CA LEU A 73 -13.71 1.26 3.86
C LEU A 73 -14.83 1.79 2.96
N LYS A 74 -15.48 0.92 2.27
CA LYS A 74 -16.51 1.33 1.33
C LYS A 74 -17.86 1.59 1.98
#